data_c9a9b809839c98bace1099f981f30c67
#
_entry.id   c9a9b809839c98bace1099f981f30c67
#
_cell.length_a   1.000
_cell.length_b   1.000
_cell.length_c   1.000
_cell.angle_alpha   90.00
_cell.angle_beta   90.00
_cell.angle_gamma   90.00
#
_symmetry.space_group_name_H-M   'P 1'
#
loop_
_entity.id
_entity.type
_entity.pdbx_description
1 polymer ?
#
loop_
_entity_poly.entity_id
_entity_poly.type
_entity_poly.pdbx_seq_one_letter_code
_entity_poly.pdbx_strand_id
1 'polypeptide(L)'
;MKMMDFNSVKGKVAIVTGASRGIGRAIAECFGENGMKVVCAARSAEQGQAVADGICAKGGDAIFLQTDCSKASAIKELVDKTVAHYGKLDGVVSNAGIGMGGTPLHEYEVEDYEKIFSLNSEGVFAGMKYGAEAILKSHSEGGFLINVASVAGLVPQRG
;
A
#
# COMPACT_ATOMS: atom_id res chain seq x y z
N MET A 1 10.76 -0.70 -29.14
CA MET A 1 10.15 -0.92 -27.82
C MET A 1 8.84 -0.15 -27.80
N LYS A 2 7.68 -0.82 -27.75
CA LYS A 2 6.39 -0.13 -27.71
C LYS A 2 6.33 0.62 -26.36
N MET A 3 6.23 1.94 -26.37
CA MET A 3 6.03 2.71 -25.14
C MET A 3 4.76 2.20 -24.46
N MET A 4 4.84 1.91 -23.17
CA MET A 4 3.65 1.54 -22.39
C MET A 4 2.65 2.71 -22.45
N ASP A 5 1.42 2.40 -22.84
CA ASP A 5 0.33 3.37 -22.82
C ASP A 5 -0.31 3.38 -21.42
N PHE A 6 -0.01 4.41 -20.66
CA PHE A 6 -0.58 4.61 -19.32
C PHE A 6 -1.94 5.32 -19.33
N ASN A 7 -2.54 5.57 -20.50
CA ASN A 7 -3.85 6.22 -20.56
C ASN A 7 -4.95 5.42 -19.85
N SER A 8 -4.81 4.11 -19.79
CA SER A 8 -5.77 3.20 -19.13
C SER A 8 -5.83 3.35 -17.60
N VAL A 9 -4.83 4.00 -16.99
CA VAL A 9 -4.79 4.18 -15.52
C VAL A 9 -5.15 5.59 -15.07
N LYS A 10 -5.27 6.56 -15.99
CA LYS A 10 -5.62 7.94 -15.64
C LYS A 10 -6.96 8.03 -14.91
N GLY A 11 -6.97 8.76 -13.81
CA GLY A 11 -8.15 8.95 -12.97
C GLY A 11 -8.56 7.73 -12.14
N LYS A 12 -7.82 6.61 -12.21
CA LYS A 12 -8.01 5.49 -11.30
C LYS A 12 -7.50 5.85 -9.91
N VAL A 13 -8.17 5.35 -8.88
CA VAL A 13 -7.87 5.58 -7.48
C VAL A 13 -7.14 4.37 -6.91
N ALA A 14 -5.95 4.58 -6.35
CA ALA A 14 -5.18 3.50 -5.73
C ALA A 14 -4.67 3.86 -4.33
N ILE A 15 -4.74 2.88 -3.43
CA ILE A 15 -4.10 2.92 -2.12
C ILE A 15 -2.71 2.30 -2.24
N VAL A 16 -1.70 2.96 -1.67
CA VAL A 16 -0.35 2.40 -1.52
C VAL A 16 0.01 2.39 -0.04
N THR A 17 0.15 1.21 0.55
CA THR A 17 0.56 1.08 1.95
C THR A 17 2.08 1.14 2.09
N GLY A 18 2.58 1.70 3.22
CA GLY A 18 4.01 1.93 3.42
C GLY A 18 4.58 3.00 2.48
N ALA A 19 3.76 3.96 2.04
CA ALA A 19 4.11 4.96 1.05
C ALA A 19 5.05 6.08 1.53
N SER A 20 5.41 6.12 2.82
CA SER A 20 6.25 7.21 3.36
C SER A 20 7.72 7.17 2.91
N ARG A 21 8.23 6.03 2.43
CA ARG A 21 9.62 5.85 2.00
C ARG A 21 9.81 4.65 1.09
N GLY A 22 11.03 4.54 0.51
CA GLY A 22 11.47 3.34 -0.24
C GLY A 22 10.57 2.98 -1.40
N ILE A 23 10.27 1.68 -1.55
CA ILE A 23 9.49 1.12 -2.66
C ILE A 23 8.07 1.70 -2.70
N GLY A 24 7.39 1.78 -1.54
CA GLY A 24 6.03 2.31 -1.48
C GLY A 24 5.94 3.77 -1.92
N ARG A 25 6.91 4.61 -1.52
CA ARG A 25 7.02 5.99 -2.00
C ARG A 25 7.21 6.03 -3.52
N ALA A 26 8.14 5.25 -4.06
CA ALA A 26 8.40 5.22 -5.49
C ALA A 26 7.18 4.77 -6.31
N ILE A 27 6.41 3.79 -5.80
CA ILE A 27 5.15 3.36 -6.41
C ILE A 27 4.12 4.50 -6.39
N ALA A 28 3.95 5.17 -5.24
CA ALA A 28 3.00 6.28 -5.10
C ALA A 28 3.34 7.44 -6.05
N GLU A 29 4.61 7.83 -6.11
CA GLU A 29 5.09 8.88 -7.02
C GLU A 29 4.87 8.49 -8.50
N CYS A 30 5.20 7.25 -8.88
CA CYS A 30 4.98 6.73 -10.23
C CYS A 30 3.49 6.74 -10.60
N PHE A 31 2.60 6.34 -9.69
CA PHE A 31 1.16 6.38 -9.94
C PHE A 31 0.66 7.81 -10.16
N GLY A 32 1.08 8.75 -9.32
CA GLY A 32 0.74 10.16 -9.45
C GLY A 32 1.23 10.78 -10.77
N GLU A 33 2.47 10.49 -11.17
CA GLU A 33 3.07 10.95 -12.44
C GLU A 33 2.31 10.40 -13.67
N ASN A 34 1.65 9.25 -13.55
CA ASN A 34 0.84 8.66 -14.62
C ASN A 34 -0.67 9.00 -14.51
N GLY A 35 -1.01 9.99 -13.68
CA GLY A 35 -2.36 10.55 -13.60
C GLY A 35 -3.36 9.72 -12.79
N MET A 36 -2.89 8.80 -11.95
CA MET A 36 -3.74 8.16 -10.95
C MET A 36 -3.96 9.09 -9.75
N LYS A 37 -5.06 8.88 -9.04
CA LYS A 37 -5.32 9.47 -7.72
C LYS A 37 -4.76 8.55 -6.65
N VAL A 38 -3.88 9.05 -5.80
CA VAL A 38 -3.08 8.21 -4.91
C VAL A 38 -3.42 8.47 -3.45
N VAL A 39 -3.72 7.40 -2.71
CA VAL A 39 -3.81 7.44 -1.26
C VAL A 39 -2.52 6.87 -0.67
N CYS A 40 -1.68 7.76 -0.14
CA CYS A 40 -0.46 7.40 0.57
C CYS A 40 -0.81 6.99 2.00
N ALA A 41 -0.62 5.71 2.36
CA ALA A 41 -0.90 5.20 3.69
C ALA A 41 0.38 4.78 4.42
N ALA A 42 0.62 5.32 5.61
CA ALA A 42 1.78 4.98 6.45
C ALA A 42 1.57 5.42 7.90
N ARG A 43 2.42 4.93 8.81
CA ARG A 43 2.40 5.34 10.23
C ARG A 43 3.00 6.72 10.45
N SER A 44 4.06 7.07 9.72
CA SER A 44 4.76 8.36 9.84
C SER A 44 3.96 9.45 9.14
N ALA A 45 3.32 10.32 9.92
CA ALA A 45 2.50 11.40 9.40
C ALA A 45 3.31 12.39 8.57
N GLU A 46 4.42 12.88 9.10
CA GLU A 46 5.27 13.88 8.43
C GLU A 46 5.80 13.37 7.08
N GLN A 47 6.41 12.17 7.08
CA GLN A 47 6.98 11.60 5.85
C GLN A 47 5.91 11.22 4.84
N GLY A 48 4.77 10.69 5.29
CA GLY A 48 3.68 10.30 4.41
C GLY A 48 2.99 11.51 3.78
N GLN A 49 2.77 12.58 4.55
CA GLN A 49 2.23 13.84 4.04
C GLN A 49 3.19 14.48 3.02
N ALA A 50 4.49 14.50 3.31
CA ALA A 50 5.48 15.04 2.37
C ALA A 50 5.49 14.31 1.01
N VAL A 51 5.18 13.01 0.97
CA VAL A 51 5.04 12.27 -0.29
C VAL A 51 3.79 12.71 -1.05
N ALA A 52 2.64 12.80 -0.37
CA ALA A 52 1.41 13.26 -1.01
C ALA A 52 1.56 14.70 -1.54
N ASP A 53 2.12 15.61 -0.73
CA ASP A 53 2.38 16.99 -1.15
C ASP A 53 3.33 17.06 -2.34
N GLY A 54 4.37 16.21 -2.37
CA GLY A 54 5.31 16.12 -3.49
C GLY A 54 4.66 15.65 -4.79
N ILE A 55 3.67 14.74 -4.72
CA ILE A 55 2.87 14.32 -5.88
C ILE A 55 1.99 15.49 -6.36
N CYS A 56 1.31 16.17 -5.44
CA CYS A 56 0.46 17.31 -5.77
C CYS A 56 1.26 18.48 -6.37
N ALA A 57 2.45 18.77 -5.84
CA ALA A 57 3.34 19.81 -6.36
C ALA A 57 3.79 19.57 -7.80
N LYS A 58 3.79 18.31 -8.25
CA LYS A 58 4.09 17.92 -9.65
C LYS A 58 2.83 17.88 -10.55
N GLY A 59 1.67 18.30 -10.03
CA GLY A 59 0.40 18.32 -10.77
C GLY A 59 -0.41 17.00 -10.68
N GLY A 60 -0.01 16.08 -9.83
CA GLY A 60 -0.79 14.87 -9.52
C GLY A 60 -1.88 15.12 -8.48
N ASP A 61 -2.63 14.09 -8.16
CA ASP A 61 -3.71 14.10 -7.15
C ASP A 61 -3.40 13.03 -6.08
N ALA A 62 -3.07 13.45 -4.88
CA ALA A 62 -2.75 12.54 -3.79
C ALA A 62 -3.19 13.07 -2.43
N ILE A 63 -3.59 12.16 -1.56
CA ILE A 63 -3.83 12.42 -0.13
C ILE A 63 -3.01 11.47 0.73
N PHE A 64 -2.74 11.90 1.96
CA PHE A 64 -2.14 11.06 2.97
C PHE A 64 -3.19 10.65 4.02
N LEU A 65 -3.22 9.37 4.37
CA LEU A 65 -4.02 8.85 5.47
C LEU A 65 -3.09 8.09 6.44
N GLN A 66 -2.97 8.60 7.66
CA GLN A 66 -2.19 7.92 8.68
C GLN A 66 -2.82 6.57 9.04
N THR A 67 -2.07 5.49 8.84
CA THR A 67 -2.60 4.14 8.97
C THR A 67 -1.56 3.20 9.58
N ASP A 68 -1.95 2.48 10.63
CA ASP A 68 -1.21 1.33 11.12
C ASP A 68 -1.69 0.06 10.40
N CYS A 69 -0.95 -0.32 9.37
CA CYS A 69 -1.30 -1.46 8.51
C CYS A 69 -1.20 -2.83 9.21
N SER A 70 -0.73 -2.92 10.46
CA SER A 70 -0.78 -4.14 11.25
C SER A 70 -2.17 -4.42 11.85
N LYS A 71 -3.11 -3.47 11.70
CA LYS A 71 -4.47 -3.56 12.26
C LYS A 71 -5.51 -3.64 11.14
N ALA A 72 -6.21 -4.76 11.05
CA ALA A 72 -7.24 -4.97 10.03
C ALA A 72 -8.35 -3.88 10.07
N SER A 73 -8.70 -3.38 11.27
CA SER A 73 -9.66 -2.28 11.43
C SER A 73 -9.16 -0.97 10.83
N ALA A 74 -7.86 -0.66 10.97
CA ALA A 74 -7.27 0.54 10.39
C ALA A 74 -7.20 0.45 8.85
N ILE A 75 -6.95 -0.74 8.30
CA ILE A 75 -7.03 -0.98 6.85
C ILE A 75 -8.47 -0.79 6.34
N LYS A 76 -9.45 -1.31 7.07
CA LYS A 76 -10.86 -1.07 6.70
C LYS A 76 -11.20 0.42 6.68
N GLU A 77 -10.81 1.15 7.72
CA GLU A 77 -11.02 2.60 7.81
C GLU A 77 -10.31 3.37 6.68
N LEU A 78 -9.08 2.94 6.32
CA LEU A 78 -8.33 3.49 5.18
C LEU A 78 -9.12 3.35 3.88
N VAL A 79 -9.67 2.16 3.61
CA VAL A 79 -10.49 1.90 2.43
C VAL A 79 -11.76 2.73 2.45
N ASP A 80 -12.48 2.77 3.57
CA ASP A 80 -13.72 3.54 3.72
C ASP A 80 -13.47 5.05 3.48
N LYS A 81 -12.41 5.61 4.07
CA LYS A 81 -12.00 7.01 3.86
C LYS A 81 -11.59 7.30 2.42
N THR A 82 -10.93 6.36 1.76
CA THR A 82 -10.57 6.48 0.34
C THR A 82 -11.82 6.59 -0.53
N VAL A 83 -12.78 5.68 -0.32
CA VAL A 83 -14.04 5.70 -1.07
C VAL A 83 -14.86 6.96 -0.75
N ALA A 84 -14.89 7.38 0.51
CA ALA A 84 -15.58 8.62 0.90
C ALA A 84 -14.98 9.86 0.21
N HIS A 85 -13.65 9.90 0.04
CA HIS A 85 -12.95 11.04 -0.57
C HIS A 85 -13.04 11.07 -2.10
N TYR A 86 -12.80 9.92 -2.75
CA TYR A 86 -12.71 9.84 -4.22
C TYR A 86 -13.95 9.25 -4.90
N GLY A 87 -14.92 8.74 -4.12
CA GLY A 87 -16.15 8.12 -4.63
C GLY A 87 -15.96 6.68 -5.11
N LYS A 88 -14.72 6.17 -5.15
CA LYS A 88 -14.38 4.85 -5.67
C LYS A 88 -13.03 4.35 -5.19
N LEU A 89 -12.76 3.07 -5.45
CA LEU A 89 -11.44 2.45 -5.34
C LEU A 89 -11.20 1.56 -6.57
N ASP A 90 -10.06 1.70 -7.22
CA ASP A 90 -9.65 0.88 -8.36
C ASP A 90 -8.51 -0.09 -8.03
N GLY A 91 -7.70 0.21 -7.02
CA GLY A 91 -6.58 -0.65 -6.70
C GLY A 91 -6.01 -0.49 -5.30
N VAL A 92 -5.37 -1.58 -4.81
CA VAL A 92 -4.60 -1.59 -3.56
C VAL A 92 -3.23 -2.19 -3.82
N VAL A 93 -2.19 -1.48 -3.36
CA VAL A 93 -0.83 -1.99 -3.27
C VAL A 93 -0.48 -2.22 -1.81
N SER A 94 -0.46 -3.48 -1.39
CA SER A 94 -0.01 -3.92 -0.08
C SER A 94 1.51 -4.03 -0.10
N ASN A 95 2.17 -2.91 0.27
CA ASN A 95 3.64 -2.81 0.28
C ASN A 95 4.20 -2.62 1.70
N ALA A 96 3.39 -2.16 2.65
CA ALA A 96 3.84 -2.04 4.03
C ALA A 96 4.33 -3.38 4.56
N GLY A 97 5.55 -3.40 5.08
CA GLY A 97 6.16 -4.60 5.63
C GLY A 97 7.38 -4.27 6.46
N ILE A 98 7.77 -5.21 7.30
CA ILE A 98 9.00 -5.19 8.08
C ILE A 98 9.76 -6.50 7.84
N GLY A 99 11.09 -6.41 7.87
CA GLY A 99 11.98 -7.55 7.92
C GLY A 99 12.60 -7.65 9.29
N MET A 100 12.89 -8.87 9.70
CA MET A 100 13.76 -9.17 10.83
C MET A 100 14.81 -10.14 10.32
N GLY A 101 16.06 -9.85 10.59
CA GLY A 101 17.15 -10.68 10.12
C GLY A 101 18.40 -10.51 11.00
N GLY A 102 19.27 -11.52 10.97
CA GLY A 102 20.54 -11.49 11.69
C GLY A 102 20.49 -12.07 13.10
N THR A 103 19.31 -12.40 13.62
CA THR A 103 19.15 -13.06 14.93
C THR A 103 18.85 -14.55 14.71
N PRO A 104 19.55 -15.48 15.41
CA PRO A 104 19.21 -16.89 15.38
C PRO A 104 17.77 -17.15 15.84
N LEU A 105 17.08 -18.11 15.24
CA LEU A 105 15.67 -18.38 15.48
C LEU A 105 15.32 -18.56 16.98
N HIS A 106 16.19 -19.22 17.73
CA HIS A 106 15.97 -19.51 19.16
C HIS A 106 16.17 -18.30 20.08
N GLU A 107 16.63 -17.16 19.52
CA GLU A 107 16.81 -15.89 20.23
C GLU A 107 15.68 -14.87 19.88
N TYR A 108 14.75 -15.24 18.99
CA TYR A 108 13.60 -14.39 18.69
C TYR A 108 12.54 -14.50 19.79
N GLU A 109 11.98 -13.37 20.16
CA GLU A 109 10.81 -13.31 21.04
C GLU A 109 9.52 -13.61 20.24
N VAL A 110 8.52 -14.18 20.91
CA VAL A 110 7.21 -14.45 20.28
C VAL A 110 6.54 -13.16 19.78
N GLU A 111 6.74 -12.08 20.49
CA GLU A 111 6.25 -10.74 20.14
C GLU A 111 6.82 -10.22 18.81
N ASP A 112 8.03 -10.63 18.46
CA ASP A 112 8.63 -10.27 17.17
C ASP A 112 7.97 -11.03 16.03
N TYR A 113 7.67 -12.32 16.23
CA TYR A 113 6.86 -13.08 15.30
C TYR A 113 5.48 -12.44 15.10
N GLU A 114 4.78 -12.09 16.18
CA GLU A 114 3.48 -11.44 16.11
C GLU A 114 3.51 -10.11 15.35
N LYS A 115 4.53 -9.27 15.56
CA LYS A 115 4.72 -8.02 14.83
C LYS A 115 4.89 -8.24 13.32
N ILE A 116 5.67 -9.27 12.93
CA ILE A 116 5.87 -9.58 11.52
C ILE A 116 4.56 -10.05 10.90
N PHE A 117 3.90 -11.02 11.51
CA PHE A 117 2.70 -11.62 10.94
C PHE A 117 1.52 -10.66 10.90
N SER A 118 1.35 -9.82 11.92
CA SER A 118 0.29 -8.82 11.92
C SER A 118 0.44 -7.81 10.77
N LEU A 119 1.67 -7.41 10.44
CA LEU A 119 1.89 -6.46 9.35
C LEU A 119 1.99 -7.16 7.98
N ASN A 120 2.85 -8.18 7.86
CA ASN A 120 3.22 -8.76 6.56
C ASN A 120 2.21 -9.79 6.05
N SER A 121 1.33 -10.32 6.91
CA SER A 121 0.32 -11.31 6.56
C SER A 121 -1.10 -10.80 6.79
N GLU A 122 -1.48 -10.48 8.03
CA GLU A 122 -2.84 -10.03 8.36
C GLU A 122 -3.19 -8.69 7.71
N GLY A 123 -2.24 -7.73 7.71
CA GLY A 123 -2.41 -6.44 7.05
C GLY A 123 -2.59 -6.59 5.53
N VAL A 124 -1.82 -7.48 4.89
CA VAL A 124 -1.95 -7.79 3.47
C VAL A 124 -3.30 -8.45 3.17
N PHE A 125 -3.70 -9.44 3.98
CA PHE A 125 -5.01 -10.08 3.85
C PHE A 125 -6.15 -9.07 4.01
N ALA A 126 -6.08 -8.16 5.00
CA ALA A 126 -7.07 -7.11 5.19
C ALA A 126 -7.14 -6.17 3.99
N GLY A 127 -5.98 -5.79 3.43
CA GLY A 127 -5.89 -4.98 2.21
C GLY A 127 -6.58 -5.65 1.02
N MET A 128 -6.33 -6.94 0.81
CA MET A 128 -7.01 -7.71 -0.23
C MET A 128 -8.52 -7.82 0.02
N LYS A 129 -8.93 -8.15 1.24
CA LYS A 129 -10.34 -8.35 1.59
C LYS A 129 -11.16 -7.08 1.41
N TYR A 130 -10.78 -6.01 2.10
CA TYR A 130 -11.54 -4.75 2.07
C TYR A 130 -11.34 -3.99 0.76
N GLY A 131 -10.16 -4.11 0.15
CA GLY A 131 -9.89 -3.57 -1.18
C GLY A 131 -10.76 -4.23 -2.24
N ALA A 132 -10.81 -5.57 -2.30
CA ALA A 132 -11.67 -6.29 -3.22
C ALA A 132 -13.15 -5.92 -3.05
N GLU A 133 -13.63 -5.86 -1.81
CA GLU A 133 -15.02 -5.47 -1.51
C GLU A 133 -15.34 -4.07 -2.03
N ALA A 134 -14.46 -3.09 -1.80
CA ALA A 134 -14.65 -1.73 -2.27
C ALA A 134 -14.57 -1.61 -3.79
N ILE A 135 -13.61 -2.29 -4.44
CA ILE A 135 -13.46 -2.32 -5.89
C ILE A 135 -14.72 -2.90 -6.55
N LEU A 136 -15.23 -4.02 -6.06
CA LEU A 136 -16.44 -4.65 -6.59
C LEU A 136 -17.68 -3.76 -6.44
N LYS A 137 -17.79 -3.01 -5.33
CA LYS A 137 -18.88 -2.06 -5.12
C LYS A 137 -18.76 -0.79 -5.97
N SER A 138 -17.55 -0.40 -6.33
CA SER A 138 -17.28 0.83 -7.08
C SER A 138 -17.43 0.65 -8.59
N HIS A 139 -17.20 -0.55 -9.13
CA HIS A 139 -17.05 -0.77 -10.57
C HIS A 139 -17.61 -2.10 -11.07
N SER A 140 -18.15 -2.05 -12.29
CA SER A 140 -18.45 -3.23 -13.10
C SER A 140 -17.24 -3.77 -13.91
N GLU A 141 -16.16 -2.99 -14.07
CA GLU A 141 -15.05 -3.30 -14.99
C GLU A 141 -13.77 -3.79 -14.33
N GLY A 142 -13.82 -4.10 -13.01
CA GLY A 142 -12.68 -4.65 -12.30
C GLY A 142 -11.65 -3.63 -11.82
N GLY A 143 -10.65 -4.13 -11.08
CA GLY A 143 -9.57 -3.35 -10.50
C GLY A 143 -8.34 -4.23 -10.29
N PHE A 144 -7.40 -3.82 -9.42
CA PHE A 144 -6.19 -4.58 -9.14
C PHE A 144 -5.86 -4.65 -7.66
N LEU A 145 -5.26 -5.78 -7.25
CA LEU A 145 -4.66 -5.99 -5.94
C LEU A 145 -3.22 -6.44 -6.16
N ILE A 146 -2.26 -5.69 -5.67
CA ILE A 146 -0.84 -5.98 -5.78
C ILE A 146 -0.26 -6.18 -4.39
N ASN A 147 0.41 -7.31 -4.16
CA ASN A 147 1.13 -7.58 -2.93
C ASN A 147 2.63 -7.56 -3.22
N VAL A 148 3.36 -6.68 -2.55
CA VAL A 148 4.83 -6.62 -2.64
C VAL A 148 5.39 -7.66 -1.68
N ALA A 149 5.95 -8.72 -2.27
CA ALA A 149 6.56 -9.84 -1.55
C ALA A 149 8.09 -9.68 -1.46
N SER A 150 8.75 -10.70 -0.96
CA SER A 150 10.20 -10.74 -0.85
C SER A 150 10.77 -12.02 -1.47
N VAL A 151 11.99 -11.93 -1.98
CA VAL A 151 12.79 -13.10 -2.37
C VAL A 151 13.02 -14.07 -1.20
N ALA A 152 12.94 -13.58 0.03
CA ALA A 152 13.00 -14.41 1.25
C ALA A 152 11.89 -15.46 1.36
N GLY A 153 10.78 -15.28 0.64
CA GLY A 153 9.73 -16.29 0.49
C GLY A 153 10.07 -17.44 -0.45
N LEU A 154 11.14 -17.30 -1.25
CA LEU A 154 11.57 -18.28 -2.24
C LEU A 154 12.94 -18.89 -1.92
N VAL A 155 13.81 -18.13 -1.27
CA VAL A 155 15.19 -18.53 -0.99
C VAL A 155 15.47 -18.33 0.49
N PRO A 156 16.01 -19.36 1.20
CA PRO A 156 16.40 -19.22 2.60
C PRO A 156 17.44 -18.11 2.79
N GLN A 157 17.29 -17.32 3.83
CA GLN A 157 18.26 -16.32 4.26
C GLN A 157 18.94 -16.77 5.56
N ARG A 158 20.16 -16.31 5.79
CA ARG A 158 20.85 -16.55 7.06
C ARG A 158 20.23 -15.71 8.18
N GLY A 159 20.06 -16.33 9.33
CA GLY A 159 19.50 -15.74 10.54
C GLY A 159 18.14 -16.27 10.90
#